data_3f3b99221cd10ffb3be65a224fba9d33
#
_entry.id   3f3b99221cd10ffb3be65a224fba9d33
#
_cell.length_a   1.000
_cell.length_b   1.000
_cell.length_c   1.000
_cell.angle_alpha   90.00
_cell.angle_beta   90.00
_cell.angle_gamma   90.00
#
_symmetry.space_group_name_H-M   'P 1'
#
loop_
_entity.id
_entity.type
_entity.pdbx_description
1 polymer ?
#
loop_
_entity_poly.entity_id
_entity_poly.type
_entity_poly.pdbx_seq_one_letter_code
_entity_poly.pdbx_strand_id
1 'polypeptide(L)'
;AAFFNMCRPLELVFANGMDKGVQVGIQTGDVTKMNTFDEFYDAYKKQMEYCISLMVNADNAIDVAHAERCPLPFLASMVDDCLTRGLTAEQGGAVYNFTGPQGFGIANMADSLYAIRKLVYEDKKVSMETYKEALAWNYDKGLDEKSVADMSEMILKGMQDAGMTVNEDTAKAVLQTVMRLKPSDEQIQKFTELHDMIDEVPKFGNAIDDVDYFARDVAYTYTRPLQKYHNPRGGQFHAGLYPVSANVPLGGQTGATPDGRYAHTPVADGVSPSAGKDVNGPTAAATSVSRLDHFIVSNGTLFNQKFHPSALAGREGLEKFVALIRTYFDQKGMHMQFNVVDRATLIDAQKHPEKYSHLVVRVAGYSAL
;
A
#
# COMPACT_ATOMS: atom_id res chain seq x y z
N ALA A 1 11.31 -10.27 8.31
CA ALA A 1 10.40 -9.13 8.12
C ALA A 1 9.58 -9.35 6.84
N ALA A 2 8.34 -8.91 6.84
CA ALA A 2 7.42 -9.03 5.72
C ALA A 2 7.11 -7.68 5.09
N PHE A 3 6.74 -7.68 3.80
CA PHE A 3 6.09 -6.56 3.14
C PHE A 3 4.58 -6.72 3.26
N PHE A 4 3.89 -5.70 3.78
CA PHE A 4 2.46 -5.73 4.02
C PHE A 4 1.73 -4.69 3.17
N ASN A 5 0.98 -5.15 2.17
CA ASN A 5 0.14 -4.31 1.33
C ASN A 5 -1.15 -3.95 2.08
N MET A 6 -1.27 -2.71 2.54
CA MET A 6 -2.43 -2.24 3.31
C MET A 6 -3.72 -2.16 2.48
N CYS A 7 -3.64 -2.19 1.14
CA CYS A 7 -4.81 -2.22 0.26
C CYS A 7 -5.50 -3.58 0.26
N ARG A 8 -4.76 -4.66 0.51
CA ARG A 8 -5.30 -6.02 0.45
C ARG A 8 -6.45 -6.29 1.42
N PRO A 9 -6.39 -5.89 2.70
CA PRO A 9 -7.54 -6.02 3.60
C PRO A 9 -8.82 -5.33 3.08
N LEU A 10 -8.71 -4.19 2.37
CA LEU A 10 -9.88 -3.51 1.81
C LEU A 10 -10.49 -4.30 0.64
N GLU A 11 -9.69 -4.89 -0.23
CA GLU A 11 -10.19 -5.80 -1.27
C GLU A 11 -10.98 -6.96 -0.64
N LEU A 12 -10.47 -7.53 0.45
CA LEU A 12 -11.15 -8.61 1.18
C LEU A 12 -12.46 -8.14 1.84
N VAL A 13 -12.59 -6.87 2.25
CA VAL A 13 -13.89 -6.32 2.72
C VAL A 13 -14.91 -6.35 1.60
N PHE A 14 -14.56 -5.82 0.41
CA PHE A 14 -15.48 -5.81 -0.75
C PHE A 14 -15.87 -7.21 -1.20
N ALA A 15 -14.97 -8.18 -1.07
CA ALA A 15 -15.17 -9.56 -1.46
C ALA A 15 -15.67 -10.47 -0.31
N ASN A 16 -16.02 -9.91 0.86
CA ASN A 16 -16.41 -10.67 2.05
C ASN A 16 -15.41 -11.79 2.42
N GLY A 17 -14.12 -11.47 2.36
CA GLY A 17 -13.02 -12.37 2.67
C GLY A 17 -12.63 -13.36 1.57
N MET A 18 -13.28 -13.29 0.40
CA MET A 18 -12.98 -14.18 -0.72
C MET A 18 -11.85 -13.64 -1.59
N ASP A 19 -11.06 -14.54 -2.18
CA ASP A 19 -10.12 -14.27 -3.26
C ASP A 19 -10.14 -15.40 -4.26
N LYS A 20 -10.43 -15.11 -5.53
CA LYS A 20 -10.51 -16.10 -6.62
C LYS A 20 -11.33 -17.35 -6.23
N GLY A 21 -12.46 -17.16 -5.57
CA GLY A 21 -13.34 -18.25 -5.13
C GLY A 21 -12.86 -19.02 -3.89
N VAL A 22 -11.79 -18.56 -3.21
CA VAL A 22 -11.28 -19.16 -1.97
C VAL A 22 -11.49 -18.22 -0.80
N GLN A 23 -11.92 -18.71 0.33
CA GLN A 23 -11.98 -17.95 1.58
C GLN A 23 -10.57 -17.78 2.14
N VAL A 24 -10.01 -16.57 2.01
CA VAL A 24 -8.66 -16.23 2.49
C VAL A 24 -8.68 -15.21 3.63
N GLY A 25 -9.73 -14.40 3.73
CA GLY A 25 -9.98 -13.47 4.83
C GLY A 25 -11.17 -13.92 5.67
N ILE A 26 -11.55 -13.13 6.67
CA ILE A 26 -12.76 -13.40 7.46
C ILE A 26 -14.01 -12.89 6.73
N GLN A 27 -15.15 -13.48 7.05
CA GLN A 27 -16.44 -12.98 6.54
C GLN A 27 -16.87 -11.78 7.38
N THR A 28 -16.86 -10.60 6.77
CA THR A 28 -17.25 -9.32 7.41
C THR A 28 -18.64 -8.85 7.01
N GLY A 29 -19.31 -9.57 6.11
CA GLY A 29 -20.62 -9.25 5.57
C GLY A 29 -20.56 -8.59 4.18
N ASP A 30 -21.74 -8.39 3.59
CA ASP A 30 -21.87 -7.71 2.32
C ASP A 30 -21.82 -6.19 2.52
N VAL A 31 -20.86 -5.52 1.89
CA VAL A 31 -20.65 -4.06 2.02
C VAL A 31 -21.89 -3.25 1.59
N THR A 32 -22.70 -3.77 0.68
CA THR A 32 -23.92 -3.09 0.20
C THR A 32 -25.04 -3.04 1.24
N LYS A 33 -24.90 -3.82 2.33
CA LYS A 33 -25.84 -3.87 3.45
C LYS A 33 -25.37 -3.11 4.68
N MET A 34 -24.19 -2.52 4.63
CA MET A 34 -23.64 -1.70 5.71
C MET A 34 -24.24 -0.30 5.63
N ASN A 35 -24.95 0.10 6.68
CA ASN A 35 -25.74 1.34 6.68
C ASN A 35 -24.95 2.56 7.16
N THR A 36 -23.81 2.35 7.82
CA THR A 36 -22.97 3.40 8.38
C THR A 36 -21.51 3.22 7.97
N PHE A 37 -20.78 4.33 7.93
CA PHE A 37 -19.33 4.27 7.71
C PHE A 37 -18.61 3.48 8.81
N ASP A 38 -19.08 3.56 10.05
CA ASP A 38 -18.48 2.84 11.17
C ASP A 38 -18.57 1.31 10.99
N GLU A 39 -19.70 0.79 10.47
CA GLU A 39 -19.85 -0.64 10.14
C GLU A 39 -18.82 -1.05 9.07
N PHE A 40 -18.68 -0.24 8.01
CA PHE A 40 -17.70 -0.50 6.95
C PHE A 40 -16.26 -0.41 7.46
N TYR A 41 -15.96 0.62 8.24
CA TYR A 41 -14.61 0.81 8.79
C TYR A 41 -14.25 -0.28 9.82
N ASP A 42 -15.23 -0.78 10.59
CA ASP A 42 -15.03 -1.92 11.50
C ASP A 42 -14.77 -3.21 10.73
N ALA A 43 -15.43 -3.43 9.60
CA ALA A 43 -15.12 -4.55 8.71
C ALA A 43 -13.68 -4.48 8.20
N TYR A 44 -13.21 -3.29 7.79
CA TYR A 44 -11.83 -3.08 7.38
C TYR A 44 -10.83 -3.36 8.51
N LYS A 45 -11.06 -2.83 9.71
CA LYS A 45 -10.21 -3.10 10.88
C LYS A 45 -10.10 -4.59 11.20
N LYS A 46 -11.21 -5.32 11.15
CA LYS A 46 -11.23 -6.77 11.37
C LYS A 46 -10.42 -7.53 10.32
N GLN A 47 -10.56 -7.19 9.03
CA GLN A 47 -9.74 -7.79 7.97
C GLN A 47 -8.26 -7.46 8.16
N MET A 48 -7.94 -6.22 8.54
CA MET A 48 -6.58 -5.78 8.81
C MET A 48 -5.95 -6.59 9.95
N GLU A 49 -6.63 -6.72 11.10
CA GLU A 49 -6.14 -7.49 12.23
C GLU A 49 -5.95 -8.97 11.89
N TYR A 50 -6.85 -9.55 11.10
CA TYR A 50 -6.72 -10.92 10.62
C TYR A 50 -5.50 -11.10 9.71
N CYS A 51 -5.32 -10.24 8.71
CA CYS A 51 -4.16 -10.29 7.82
C CYS A 51 -2.84 -10.09 8.58
N ILE A 52 -2.81 -9.21 9.58
CA ILE A 52 -1.66 -9.04 10.46
C ILE A 52 -1.36 -10.33 11.22
N SER A 53 -2.38 -11.00 11.75
CA SER A 53 -2.17 -12.26 12.48
C SER A 53 -1.56 -13.36 11.60
N LEU A 54 -1.98 -13.45 10.35
CA LEU A 54 -1.40 -14.40 9.38
C LEU A 54 0.06 -14.05 9.06
N MET A 55 0.36 -12.77 8.84
CA MET A 55 1.72 -12.30 8.60
C MET A 55 2.64 -12.59 9.80
N VAL A 56 2.18 -12.31 11.02
CA VAL A 56 2.95 -12.58 12.25
C VAL A 56 3.25 -14.07 12.40
N ASN A 57 2.26 -14.92 12.14
CA ASN A 57 2.45 -16.38 12.21
C ASN A 57 3.48 -16.86 11.18
N ALA A 58 3.43 -16.33 9.95
CA ALA A 58 4.40 -16.65 8.90
C ALA A 58 5.81 -16.14 9.27
N ASP A 59 5.94 -14.88 9.74
CA ASP A 59 7.22 -14.32 10.17
C ASP A 59 7.84 -15.12 11.33
N ASN A 60 7.03 -15.52 12.32
CA ASN A 60 7.50 -16.32 13.45
C ASN A 60 7.95 -17.73 13.01
N ALA A 61 7.25 -18.37 12.08
CA ALA A 61 7.67 -19.65 11.52
C ALA A 61 9.00 -19.54 10.75
N ILE A 62 9.18 -18.44 9.99
CA ILE A 62 10.42 -18.16 9.28
C ILE A 62 11.57 -17.87 10.27
N ASP A 63 11.33 -17.13 11.34
CA ASP A 63 12.33 -16.85 12.39
C ASP A 63 12.84 -18.17 13.01
N VAL A 64 11.94 -19.10 13.37
CA VAL A 64 12.32 -20.43 13.88
C VAL A 64 13.14 -21.21 12.86
N ALA A 65 12.71 -21.22 11.59
CA ALA A 65 13.42 -21.92 10.53
C ALA A 65 14.84 -21.34 10.30
N HIS A 66 15.02 -20.03 10.39
CA HIS A 66 16.33 -19.40 10.30
C HIS A 66 17.23 -19.75 11.49
N ALA A 67 16.72 -19.71 12.71
CA ALA A 67 17.46 -20.08 13.91
C ALA A 67 17.97 -21.53 13.86
N GLU A 68 17.17 -22.45 13.31
CA GLU A 68 17.52 -23.87 13.23
C GLU A 68 18.41 -24.23 12.02
N ARG A 69 18.17 -23.62 10.86
CA ARG A 69 18.72 -24.09 9.59
C ARG A 69 19.75 -23.16 8.96
N CYS A 70 19.70 -21.87 9.27
CA CYS A 70 20.51 -20.86 8.62
C CYS A 70 21.07 -19.83 9.61
N PRO A 71 21.67 -20.23 10.75
CA PRO A 71 22.31 -19.29 11.65
C PRO A 71 23.51 -18.63 10.96
N LEU A 72 23.74 -17.35 11.26
CA LEU A 72 24.80 -16.54 10.66
C LEU A 72 25.89 -16.21 11.69
N PRO A 73 26.81 -17.15 12.02
CA PRO A 73 27.80 -16.97 13.09
C PRO A 73 28.78 -15.83 12.81
N PHE A 74 29.14 -15.58 11.56
CA PHE A 74 30.00 -14.44 11.21
C PHE A 74 29.30 -13.11 11.47
N LEU A 75 28.03 -12.95 11.10
CA LEU A 75 27.23 -11.77 11.45
C LEU A 75 27.12 -11.64 12.98
N ALA A 76 26.82 -12.74 13.66
CA ALA A 76 26.69 -12.76 15.12
C ALA A 76 27.97 -12.28 15.84
N SER A 77 29.15 -12.56 15.28
CA SER A 77 30.42 -12.07 15.86
C SER A 77 30.57 -10.55 15.84
N MET A 78 29.78 -9.85 15.01
CA MET A 78 29.78 -8.39 14.87
C MET A 78 28.55 -7.72 15.51
N VAL A 79 27.61 -8.52 16.03
CA VAL A 79 26.41 -8.02 16.70
C VAL A 79 26.60 -8.09 18.20
N ASP A 80 26.28 -6.98 18.87
CA ASP A 80 26.47 -6.81 20.30
C ASP A 80 25.71 -7.89 21.11
N ASP A 81 26.40 -8.42 22.13
CA ASP A 81 25.95 -9.43 23.08
C ASP A 81 25.85 -10.89 22.52
N CYS A 82 25.87 -11.13 21.22
CA CYS A 82 25.80 -12.45 20.64
C CYS A 82 26.93 -13.38 21.12
N LEU A 83 28.17 -12.89 21.15
CA LEU A 83 29.32 -13.67 21.64
C LEU A 83 29.22 -13.93 23.14
N THR A 84 28.79 -12.97 23.93
CA THR A 84 28.61 -13.08 25.39
C THR A 84 27.56 -14.13 25.73
N ARG A 85 26.47 -14.17 24.98
CA ARG A 85 25.37 -15.17 25.16
C ARG A 85 25.64 -16.51 24.52
N GLY A 86 26.60 -16.60 23.61
CA GLY A 86 26.90 -17.81 22.83
C GLY A 86 25.74 -18.19 21.87
N LEU A 87 24.99 -17.20 21.39
CA LEU A 87 23.84 -17.35 20.50
C LEU A 87 24.01 -16.47 19.27
N THR A 88 23.53 -16.94 18.11
CA THR A 88 23.45 -16.08 16.92
C THR A 88 22.31 -15.07 17.04
N ALA A 89 22.30 -14.06 16.17
CA ALA A 89 21.21 -13.06 16.13
C ALA A 89 19.86 -13.73 15.85
N GLU A 90 19.84 -14.76 14.99
CA GLU A 90 18.65 -15.53 14.65
C GLU A 90 18.14 -16.37 15.85
N GLN A 91 19.01 -16.69 16.79
CA GLN A 91 18.69 -17.40 18.04
C GLN A 91 18.37 -16.46 19.21
N GLY A 92 18.32 -15.15 18.97
CA GLY A 92 18.03 -14.16 20.01
C GLY A 92 19.26 -13.71 20.80
N GLY A 93 20.47 -13.88 20.28
CA GLY A 93 21.73 -13.48 20.93
C GLY A 93 21.94 -11.96 20.98
N ALA A 94 21.30 -11.17 20.13
CA ALA A 94 21.42 -9.72 20.12
C ALA A 94 20.78 -9.06 21.34
N VAL A 95 21.22 -7.83 21.66
CA VAL A 95 20.58 -7.00 22.70
C VAL A 95 19.13 -6.69 22.34
N TYR A 96 18.89 -6.30 21.08
CA TYR A 96 17.56 -6.00 20.55
C TYR A 96 17.15 -7.03 19.50
N ASN A 97 16.00 -7.64 19.66
CA ASN A 97 15.51 -8.74 18.83
C ASN A 97 14.13 -8.47 18.20
N PHE A 98 13.80 -7.23 17.85
CA PHE A 98 12.52 -6.91 17.26
C PHE A 98 12.35 -7.47 15.84
N THR A 99 11.10 -7.64 15.39
CA THR A 99 10.73 -7.92 13.99
C THR A 99 10.04 -6.69 13.41
N GLY A 100 10.48 -6.22 12.25
CA GLY A 100 10.01 -4.99 11.64
C GLY A 100 9.27 -5.22 10.32
N PRO A 101 7.98 -5.61 10.32
CA PRO A 101 7.21 -5.69 9.09
C PRO A 101 6.95 -4.31 8.50
N GLN A 102 6.90 -4.24 7.17
CA GLN A 102 6.90 -3.01 6.39
C GLN A 102 5.56 -2.84 5.69
N GLY A 103 4.69 -1.96 6.21
CA GLY A 103 3.42 -1.58 5.60
C GLY A 103 3.60 -0.49 4.54
N PHE A 104 2.78 -0.51 3.51
CA PHE A 104 2.75 0.52 2.47
C PHE A 104 1.36 0.64 1.85
N GLY A 105 1.13 1.71 1.07
CA GLY A 105 -0.18 2.03 0.52
C GLY A 105 -1.07 2.82 1.50
N ILE A 106 -0.48 3.48 2.50
CA ILE A 106 -1.23 4.25 3.51
C ILE A 106 -2.04 5.39 2.86
N ALA A 107 -1.47 6.12 1.91
CA ALA A 107 -2.16 7.19 1.21
C ALA A 107 -3.36 6.65 0.44
N ASN A 108 -3.19 5.55 -0.33
CA ASN A 108 -4.32 4.92 -1.02
C ASN A 108 -5.43 4.49 -0.06
N MET A 109 -5.08 3.95 1.11
CA MET A 109 -6.08 3.53 2.09
C MET A 109 -6.80 4.71 2.74
N ALA A 110 -6.05 5.74 3.13
CA ALA A 110 -6.64 6.96 3.69
C ALA A 110 -7.61 7.60 2.70
N ASP A 111 -7.15 7.81 1.46
CA ASP A 111 -7.96 8.42 0.40
C ASP A 111 -9.16 7.55 0.00
N SER A 112 -8.99 6.21 -0.05
CA SER A 112 -10.07 5.26 -0.34
C SER A 112 -11.17 5.27 0.71
N LEU A 113 -10.80 5.13 1.97
CA LEU A 113 -11.76 5.11 3.08
C LEU A 113 -12.41 6.48 3.27
N TYR A 114 -11.66 7.56 3.04
CA TYR A 114 -12.20 8.92 3.09
C TYR A 114 -13.20 9.19 1.96
N ALA A 115 -12.89 8.74 0.73
CA ALA A 115 -13.81 8.86 -0.40
C ALA A 115 -15.12 8.09 -0.17
N ILE A 116 -15.03 6.86 0.33
CA ILE A 116 -16.23 6.08 0.71
C ILE A 116 -17.02 6.80 1.80
N ARG A 117 -16.36 7.30 2.87
CA ARG A 117 -17.02 8.06 3.93
C ARG A 117 -17.81 9.24 3.38
N LYS A 118 -17.15 10.04 2.52
CA LYS A 118 -17.75 11.24 1.94
C LYS A 118 -18.87 10.92 0.94
N LEU A 119 -18.57 10.15 -0.09
CA LEU A 119 -19.46 9.98 -1.24
C LEU A 119 -20.63 9.04 -0.95
N VAL A 120 -20.41 7.98 -0.16
CA VAL A 120 -21.46 6.98 0.11
C VAL A 120 -22.26 7.32 1.37
N TYR A 121 -21.59 7.60 2.48
CA TYR A 121 -22.27 7.70 3.78
C TYR A 121 -22.66 9.13 4.18
N GLU A 122 -21.81 10.13 3.94
CA GLU A 122 -22.08 11.52 4.32
C GLU A 122 -22.91 12.23 3.25
N ASP A 123 -22.39 12.36 2.04
CA ASP A 123 -23.00 13.12 0.95
C ASP A 123 -24.10 12.31 0.20
N LYS A 124 -24.07 10.99 0.30
CA LYS A 124 -25.01 10.05 -0.35
C LYS A 124 -25.12 10.27 -1.86
N LYS A 125 -24.02 10.61 -2.51
CA LYS A 125 -23.97 10.86 -3.95
C LYS A 125 -23.90 9.57 -4.76
N VAL A 126 -23.35 8.50 -4.17
CA VAL A 126 -23.11 7.20 -4.82
C VAL A 126 -23.54 6.08 -3.88
N SER A 127 -24.16 5.03 -4.43
CA SER A 127 -24.43 3.82 -3.65
C SER A 127 -23.19 2.93 -3.52
N MET A 128 -23.14 2.11 -2.50
CA MET A 128 -22.06 1.13 -2.33
C MET A 128 -22.07 0.08 -3.44
N GLU A 129 -23.23 -0.26 -4.00
CA GLU A 129 -23.37 -1.14 -5.15
C GLU A 129 -22.62 -0.58 -6.36
N THR A 130 -22.88 0.69 -6.71
CA THR A 130 -22.20 1.38 -7.83
C THR A 130 -20.70 1.42 -7.61
N TYR A 131 -20.25 1.70 -6.38
CA TYR A 131 -18.82 1.71 -6.04
C TYR A 131 -18.18 0.34 -6.25
N LYS A 132 -18.84 -0.73 -5.74
CA LYS A 132 -18.38 -2.12 -5.86
C LYS A 132 -18.28 -2.55 -7.34
N GLU A 133 -19.30 -2.20 -8.13
CA GLU A 133 -19.29 -2.47 -9.58
C GLU A 133 -18.16 -1.73 -10.30
N ALA A 134 -17.97 -0.44 -10.01
CA ALA A 134 -16.91 0.35 -10.64
C ALA A 134 -15.51 -0.22 -10.34
N LEU A 135 -15.27 -0.67 -9.11
CA LEU A 135 -14.01 -1.33 -8.74
C LEU A 135 -13.82 -2.65 -9.50
N ALA A 136 -14.88 -3.46 -9.63
CA ALA A 136 -14.82 -4.73 -10.35
C ALA A 136 -14.54 -4.55 -11.84
N TRP A 137 -14.98 -3.44 -12.44
CA TRP A 137 -14.73 -3.08 -13.83
C TRP A 137 -13.47 -2.21 -14.04
N ASN A 138 -12.71 -1.93 -12.98
CA ASN A 138 -11.56 -1.02 -13.06
C ASN A 138 -11.96 0.36 -13.60
N TYR A 139 -13.10 0.85 -13.11
CA TYR A 139 -13.75 2.09 -13.56
C TYR A 139 -14.06 2.08 -15.06
N ASP A 140 -13.59 3.09 -15.79
CA ASP A 140 -13.75 3.26 -17.24
C ASP A 140 -12.79 2.41 -18.09
N LYS A 141 -11.78 1.77 -17.48
CA LYS A 141 -10.76 1.00 -18.22
C LYS A 141 -11.23 -0.39 -18.66
N GLY A 142 -12.27 -0.92 -17.96
CA GLY A 142 -12.69 -2.29 -18.18
C GLY A 142 -11.68 -3.33 -17.67
N LEU A 143 -11.91 -4.59 -18.01
CA LEU A 143 -11.02 -5.69 -17.62
C LEU A 143 -9.74 -5.67 -18.46
N ASP A 144 -8.61 -5.62 -17.80
CA ASP A 144 -7.31 -5.84 -18.43
C ASP A 144 -6.99 -7.35 -18.57
N GLU A 145 -5.90 -7.68 -19.24
CA GLU A 145 -5.50 -9.09 -19.51
C GLU A 145 -5.41 -9.91 -18.21
N LYS A 146 -4.93 -9.31 -17.12
CA LYS A 146 -4.78 -9.99 -15.85
C LYS A 146 -6.14 -10.22 -15.18
N SER A 147 -7.01 -9.22 -15.17
CA SER A 147 -8.39 -9.35 -14.65
C SER A 147 -9.18 -10.40 -15.44
N VAL A 148 -9.00 -10.46 -16.77
CA VAL A 148 -9.58 -11.49 -17.63
C VAL A 148 -9.06 -12.87 -17.27
N ALA A 149 -7.76 -13.02 -17.05
CA ALA A 149 -7.16 -14.30 -16.65
C ALA A 149 -7.69 -14.75 -15.26
N ASP A 150 -7.66 -13.85 -14.28
CA ASP A 150 -8.11 -14.14 -12.90
C ASP A 150 -9.60 -14.52 -12.86
N MET A 151 -10.47 -13.82 -13.62
CA MET A 151 -11.90 -14.14 -13.72
C MET A 151 -12.12 -15.49 -14.42
N SER A 152 -11.37 -15.77 -15.48
CA SER A 152 -11.45 -17.04 -16.18
C SER A 152 -11.06 -18.22 -15.28
N GLU A 153 -9.98 -18.07 -14.50
CA GLU A 153 -9.55 -19.08 -13.51
C GLU A 153 -10.63 -19.33 -12.44
N MET A 154 -11.25 -18.28 -11.93
CA MET A 154 -12.32 -18.38 -10.95
C MET A 154 -13.54 -19.15 -11.51
N ILE A 155 -13.97 -18.86 -12.76
CA ILE A 155 -15.06 -19.56 -13.41
C ILE A 155 -14.74 -21.04 -13.60
N LEU A 156 -13.55 -21.36 -14.11
CA LEU A 156 -13.11 -22.73 -14.33
C LEU A 156 -13.06 -23.53 -13.02
N LYS A 157 -12.57 -22.92 -11.97
CA LYS A 157 -12.58 -23.53 -10.62
C LYS A 157 -14.01 -23.78 -10.13
N GLY A 158 -14.89 -22.80 -10.25
CA GLY A 158 -16.31 -22.98 -9.89
C GLY A 158 -16.99 -24.10 -10.67
N MET A 159 -16.65 -24.27 -11.95
CA MET A 159 -17.13 -25.41 -12.76
C MET A 159 -16.61 -26.75 -12.24
N GLN A 160 -15.32 -26.83 -11.88
CA GLN A 160 -14.72 -28.05 -11.29
C GLN A 160 -15.36 -28.39 -9.94
N ASP A 161 -15.54 -27.40 -9.08
CA ASP A 161 -16.18 -27.55 -7.76
C ASP A 161 -17.65 -28.00 -7.89
N ALA A 162 -18.32 -27.64 -8.99
CA ALA A 162 -19.67 -28.11 -9.36
C ALA A 162 -19.68 -29.48 -10.04
N GLY A 163 -18.54 -30.17 -10.14
CA GLY A 163 -18.41 -31.48 -10.73
C GLY A 163 -18.40 -31.51 -12.27
N MET A 164 -18.23 -30.37 -12.91
CA MET A 164 -18.14 -30.27 -14.37
C MET A 164 -16.73 -30.67 -14.85
N THR A 165 -16.65 -31.34 -16.01
CA THR A 165 -15.36 -31.63 -16.64
C THR A 165 -14.80 -30.39 -17.30
N VAL A 166 -13.65 -29.92 -16.84
CA VAL A 166 -12.91 -28.82 -17.45
C VAL A 166 -11.79 -29.37 -18.29
N ASN A 167 -11.89 -29.18 -19.61
CA ASN A 167 -10.87 -29.51 -20.58
C ASN A 167 -10.32 -28.26 -21.27
N GLU A 168 -9.38 -28.41 -22.18
CA GLU A 168 -8.74 -27.29 -22.90
C GLU A 168 -9.75 -26.44 -23.70
N ASP A 169 -10.73 -27.09 -24.33
CA ASP A 169 -11.76 -26.39 -25.11
C ASP A 169 -12.69 -25.59 -24.19
N THR A 170 -13.06 -26.14 -23.04
CA THR A 170 -13.82 -25.42 -22.00
C THR A 170 -13.04 -24.20 -21.50
N ALA A 171 -11.72 -24.36 -21.24
CA ALA A 171 -10.88 -23.27 -20.79
C ALA A 171 -10.78 -22.15 -21.85
N LYS A 172 -10.58 -22.51 -23.12
CA LYS A 172 -10.60 -21.54 -24.22
C LYS A 172 -11.93 -20.83 -24.37
N ALA A 173 -13.05 -21.54 -24.27
CA ALA A 173 -14.39 -20.96 -24.36
C ALA A 173 -14.67 -19.97 -23.23
N VAL A 174 -14.30 -20.30 -21.99
CA VAL A 174 -14.41 -19.40 -20.83
C VAL A 174 -13.57 -18.15 -21.06
N LEU A 175 -12.29 -18.28 -21.42
CA LEU A 175 -11.41 -17.14 -21.68
C LEU A 175 -11.99 -16.22 -22.77
N GLN A 176 -12.42 -16.77 -23.89
CA GLN A 176 -13.03 -16.00 -24.98
C GLN A 176 -14.34 -15.29 -24.55
N THR A 177 -15.11 -15.93 -23.68
CA THR A 177 -16.33 -15.33 -23.13
C THR A 177 -16.01 -14.17 -22.22
N VAL A 178 -15.06 -14.33 -21.28
CA VAL A 178 -14.62 -13.27 -20.37
C VAL A 178 -14.01 -12.09 -21.13
N MET A 179 -13.20 -12.35 -22.15
CA MET A 179 -12.60 -11.28 -23.01
C MET A 179 -13.64 -10.43 -23.74
N ARG A 180 -14.87 -10.97 -23.94
CA ARG A 180 -15.97 -10.24 -24.58
C ARG A 180 -16.84 -9.45 -23.59
N LEU A 181 -16.65 -9.66 -22.31
CA LEU A 181 -17.38 -8.91 -21.29
C LEU A 181 -16.94 -7.45 -21.34
N LYS A 182 -17.91 -6.56 -21.43
CA LYS A 182 -17.71 -5.11 -21.39
C LYS A 182 -18.85 -4.50 -20.57
N PRO A 183 -18.56 -3.47 -19.78
CA PRO A 183 -19.63 -2.69 -19.18
C PRO A 183 -20.48 -2.03 -20.28
N SER A 184 -21.75 -1.78 -20.02
CA SER A 184 -22.62 -1.01 -20.91
C SER A 184 -22.15 0.45 -20.95
N ASP A 185 -22.55 1.17 -22.02
CA ASP A 185 -22.24 2.61 -22.14
C ASP A 185 -22.76 3.41 -20.93
N GLU A 186 -23.93 3.04 -20.40
CA GLU A 186 -24.50 3.65 -19.19
C GLU A 186 -23.62 3.37 -17.94
N GLN A 187 -23.10 2.15 -17.81
CA GLN A 187 -22.17 1.81 -16.71
C GLN A 187 -20.84 2.56 -16.85
N ILE A 188 -20.29 2.64 -18.07
CA ILE A 188 -19.06 3.40 -18.33
C ILE A 188 -19.26 4.87 -17.92
N GLN A 189 -20.39 5.47 -18.30
CA GLN A 189 -20.67 6.84 -17.90
C GLN A 189 -20.76 6.99 -16.38
N LYS A 190 -21.49 6.11 -15.69
CA LYS A 190 -21.60 6.12 -14.21
C LYS A 190 -20.23 5.96 -13.54
N PHE A 191 -19.37 5.07 -14.06
CA PHE A 191 -18.06 4.83 -13.49
C PHE A 191 -17.10 6.00 -13.74
N THR A 192 -17.20 6.66 -14.90
CA THR A 192 -16.46 7.90 -15.19
C THR A 192 -16.89 9.03 -14.25
N GLU A 193 -18.19 9.24 -14.08
CA GLU A 193 -18.72 10.24 -13.16
C GLU A 193 -18.29 9.97 -11.70
N LEU A 194 -18.29 8.70 -11.29
CA LEU A 194 -17.78 8.32 -9.97
C LEU A 194 -16.30 8.62 -9.84
N HIS A 195 -15.47 8.29 -10.85
CA HIS A 195 -14.04 8.56 -10.84
C HIS A 195 -13.76 10.06 -10.73
N ASP A 196 -14.50 10.90 -11.48
CA ASP A 196 -14.42 12.36 -11.41
C ASP A 196 -14.80 12.86 -10.00
N MET A 197 -15.90 12.36 -9.42
CA MET A 197 -16.26 12.70 -8.04
C MET A 197 -15.21 12.30 -7.02
N ILE A 198 -14.56 11.15 -7.20
CA ILE A 198 -13.46 10.71 -6.33
C ILE A 198 -12.28 11.68 -6.44
N ASP A 199 -11.96 12.16 -7.64
CA ASP A 199 -10.86 13.11 -7.83
C ASP A 199 -11.11 14.47 -7.15
N GLU A 200 -12.36 14.89 -7.01
CA GLU A 200 -12.76 16.10 -6.28
C GLU A 200 -12.70 15.95 -4.75
N VAL A 201 -12.74 14.72 -4.22
CA VAL A 201 -12.64 14.50 -2.77
C VAL A 201 -11.23 14.89 -2.29
N PRO A 202 -11.10 15.61 -1.15
CA PRO A 202 -9.80 15.93 -0.58
C PRO A 202 -8.90 14.71 -0.42
N LYS A 203 -7.61 14.88 -0.70
CA LYS A 203 -6.60 13.81 -0.65
C LYS A 203 -5.53 14.12 0.39
N PHE A 204 -5.00 13.05 0.98
CA PHE A 204 -3.81 13.11 1.82
C PHE A 204 -2.62 13.72 1.08
N GLY A 205 -1.84 14.56 1.77
CA GLY A 205 -0.69 15.26 1.18
C GLY A 205 -0.95 16.71 0.83
N ASN A 206 -2.11 17.27 1.16
CA ASN A 206 -2.51 18.64 0.82
C ASN A 206 -2.71 19.56 2.03
N ALA A 207 -2.24 19.14 3.22
CA ALA A 207 -2.36 19.87 4.48
C ALA A 207 -3.83 20.14 4.88
N ILE A 208 -4.71 19.18 4.67
CA ILE A 208 -6.12 19.24 5.03
C ILE A 208 -6.32 18.40 6.30
N ASP A 209 -6.63 19.06 7.41
CA ASP A 209 -6.66 18.45 8.75
C ASP A 209 -7.55 17.21 8.84
N ASP A 210 -8.77 17.26 8.29
CA ASP A 210 -9.71 16.14 8.37
C ASP A 210 -9.18 14.89 7.65
N VAL A 211 -8.55 15.06 6.48
CA VAL A 211 -7.96 13.94 5.73
C VAL A 211 -6.68 13.44 6.40
N ASP A 212 -5.81 14.36 6.84
CA ASP A 212 -4.51 14.00 7.37
C ASP A 212 -4.61 13.29 8.73
N TYR A 213 -5.49 13.75 9.61
CA TYR A 213 -5.75 13.05 10.88
C TYR A 213 -6.49 11.74 10.66
N PHE A 214 -7.36 11.65 9.65
CA PHE A 214 -7.97 10.40 9.27
C PHE A 214 -6.92 9.40 8.73
N ALA A 215 -5.95 9.87 7.92
CA ALA A 215 -4.82 9.04 7.46
C ALA A 215 -4.00 8.48 8.64
N ARG A 216 -3.78 9.28 9.68
CA ARG A 216 -3.16 8.82 10.93
C ARG A 216 -3.98 7.69 11.59
N ASP A 217 -5.30 7.86 11.67
CA ASP A 217 -6.17 6.86 12.27
C ASP A 217 -6.20 5.56 11.43
N VAL A 218 -6.13 5.68 10.11
CA VAL A 218 -5.94 4.52 9.22
C VAL A 218 -4.59 3.84 9.45
N ALA A 219 -3.51 4.60 9.62
CA ALA A 219 -2.20 4.03 9.98
C ALA A 219 -2.24 3.26 11.31
N TYR A 220 -3.03 3.70 12.28
CA TYR A 220 -3.22 3.00 13.55
C TYR A 220 -3.87 1.62 13.39
N THR A 221 -4.65 1.38 12.35
CA THR A 221 -5.24 0.04 12.09
C THR A 221 -4.19 -1.02 11.81
N TYR A 222 -3.01 -0.62 11.34
CA TYR A 222 -1.85 -1.49 11.11
C TYR A 222 -0.85 -1.44 12.27
N THR A 223 -0.49 -0.25 12.73
CA THR A 223 0.63 -0.08 13.66
C THR A 223 0.32 -0.55 15.08
N ARG A 224 -0.89 -0.26 15.59
CA ARG A 224 -1.28 -0.63 16.97
C ARG A 224 -1.48 -2.13 17.17
N PRO A 225 -2.14 -2.88 16.26
CA PRO A 225 -2.25 -4.32 16.43
C PRO A 225 -0.91 -5.04 16.48
N LEU A 226 0.09 -4.59 15.71
CA LEU A 226 1.42 -5.19 15.68
C LEU A 226 2.13 -5.16 17.04
N GLN A 227 1.93 -4.12 17.84
CA GLN A 227 2.54 -4.00 19.18
C GLN A 227 2.08 -5.08 20.18
N LYS A 228 1.00 -5.81 19.86
CA LYS A 228 0.49 -6.90 20.71
C LYS A 228 1.31 -8.19 20.53
N TYR A 229 2.14 -8.29 19.50
CA TYR A 229 2.83 -9.52 19.11
C TYR A 229 4.30 -9.52 19.49
N HIS A 230 4.80 -10.72 19.76
CA HIS A 230 6.21 -11.00 20.02
C HIS A 230 6.72 -12.07 19.07
N ASN A 231 8.01 -12.02 18.77
CA ASN A 231 8.68 -13.02 17.96
C ASN A 231 9.36 -14.11 18.82
N PRO A 232 9.78 -15.25 18.24
CA PRO A 232 10.43 -16.34 18.96
C PRO A 232 11.76 -15.97 19.63
N ARG A 233 12.39 -14.87 19.20
CA ARG A 233 13.65 -14.36 19.76
C ARG A 233 13.45 -13.49 21.01
N GLY A 234 12.20 -13.35 21.49
CA GLY A 234 11.83 -12.56 22.67
C GLY A 234 11.65 -11.08 22.40
N GLY A 235 11.69 -10.64 21.13
CA GLY A 235 11.47 -9.26 20.73
C GLY A 235 10.01 -8.98 20.36
N GLN A 236 9.67 -7.70 20.30
CA GLN A 236 8.35 -7.22 19.91
C GLN A 236 8.31 -6.93 18.40
N PHE A 237 7.11 -6.92 17.82
CA PHE A 237 6.90 -6.44 16.47
C PHE A 237 6.85 -4.90 16.45
N HIS A 238 7.64 -4.30 15.56
CA HIS A 238 7.72 -2.86 15.35
C HIS A 238 7.31 -2.51 13.93
N ALA A 239 6.24 -1.72 13.79
CA ALA A 239 5.74 -1.32 12.48
C ALA A 239 6.75 -0.45 11.73
N GLY A 240 6.89 -0.68 10.42
CA GLY A 240 7.49 0.24 9.46
C GLY A 240 6.45 0.69 8.43
N LEU A 241 6.60 1.89 7.89
CA LEU A 241 5.78 2.41 6.79
C LEU A 241 6.69 2.79 5.62
N TYR A 242 7.21 1.76 4.94
CA TYR A 242 8.04 1.90 3.75
C TYR A 242 8.07 0.60 2.93
N PRO A 243 8.10 0.67 1.59
CA PRO A 243 7.96 -0.52 0.76
C PRO A 243 9.29 -1.09 0.25
N VAL A 244 10.43 -0.39 0.37
CA VAL A 244 11.61 -0.56 -0.50
C VAL A 244 11.19 -0.36 -1.97
N SER A 245 10.76 -1.41 -2.67
CA SER A 245 10.15 -1.34 -4.01
C SER A 245 8.88 -2.22 -4.13
N ALA A 246 8.45 -2.82 -3.04
CA ALA A 246 7.35 -3.78 -3.03
C ALA A 246 5.99 -3.15 -3.42
N ASN A 247 5.84 -1.83 -3.31
CA ASN A 247 4.66 -1.09 -3.76
C ASN A 247 4.40 -1.24 -5.28
N VAL A 248 5.41 -1.52 -6.08
CA VAL A 248 5.26 -1.74 -7.53
C VAL A 248 4.73 -3.15 -7.81
N PRO A 249 5.45 -4.26 -7.50
CA PRO A 249 4.98 -5.61 -7.81
C PRO A 249 3.70 -6.01 -7.04
N LEU A 250 3.53 -5.57 -5.79
CA LEU A 250 2.32 -5.86 -5.03
C LEU A 250 1.16 -4.94 -5.43
N GLY A 251 1.43 -3.68 -5.84
CA GLY A 251 0.44 -2.85 -6.52
C GLY A 251 -0.03 -3.47 -7.82
N GLY A 252 0.89 -4.08 -8.59
CA GLY A 252 0.59 -4.87 -9.77
C GLY A 252 -0.27 -6.13 -9.52
N GLN A 253 -0.45 -6.54 -8.27
CA GLN A 253 -1.35 -7.62 -7.87
C GLN A 253 -2.65 -7.12 -7.22
N THR A 254 -2.80 -5.81 -7.07
CA THR A 254 -3.94 -5.17 -6.40
C THR A 254 -4.93 -4.66 -7.46
N GLY A 255 -6.21 -4.97 -7.30
CA GLY A 255 -7.30 -4.46 -8.12
C GLY A 255 -7.46 -2.93 -8.02
N ALA A 256 -8.48 -2.37 -8.64
CA ALA A 256 -8.82 -0.96 -8.48
C ALA A 256 -9.14 -0.63 -7.01
N THR A 257 -8.76 0.57 -6.56
CA THR A 257 -9.00 1.01 -5.19
C THR A 257 -9.93 2.23 -5.14
N PRO A 258 -10.71 2.40 -4.08
CA PRO A 258 -11.73 3.45 -3.98
C PRO A 258 -11.22 4.90 -4.05
N ASP A 259 -9.92 5.12 -3.97
CA ASP A 259 -9.28 6.43 -4.18
C ASP A 259 -9.14 6.85 -5.67
N GLY A 260 -9.65 6.01 -6.59
CA GLY A 260 -9.55 6.21 -8.03
C GLY A 260 -8.30 5.58 -8.68
N ARG A 261 -7.47 4.85 -7.92
CA ARG A 261 -6.33 4.13 -8.48
C ARG A 261 -6.81 2.97 -9.34
N TYR A 262 -6.33 2.89 -10.57
CA TYR A 262 -6.62 1.78 -11.48
C TYR A 262 -5.94 0.49 -11.03
N ALA A 263 -6.57 -0.63 -11.35
CA ALA A 263 -6.02 -1.96 -11.09
C ALA A 263 -4.60 -2.13 -11.68
N HIS A 264 -3.79 -2.92 -11.00
CA HIS A 264 -2.45 -3.32 -11.44
C HIS A 264 -1.44 -2.17 -11.63
N THR A 265 -1.75 -0.98 -11.11
CA THR A 265 -0.79 0.12 -11.00
C THR A 265 -0.10 0.13 -9.63
N PRO A 266 1.09 0.73 -9.50
CA PRO A 266 1.74 0.83 -8.19
C PRO A 266 0.87 1.52 -7.14
N VAL A 267 0.94 1.07 -5.89
CA VAL A 267 0.39 1.80 -4.74
C VAL A 267 1.41 2.81 -4.22
N ALA A 268 0.95 3.75 -3.38
CA ALA A 268 1.80 4.79 -2.80
C ALA A 268 2.95 4.19 -2.00
N ASP A 269 4.12 4.80 -2.11
CA ASP A 269 5.33 4.38 -1.44
C ASP A 269 5.43 4.97 -0.02
N GLY A 270 5.61 4.10 0.96
CA GLY A 270 5.82 4.51 2.34
C GLY A 270 4.71 5.40 2.89
N VAL A 271 5.09 6.59 3.37
CA VAL A 271 4.17 7.62 3.87
C VAL A 271 3.97 8.76 2.86
N SER A 272 4.49 8.62 1.65
CA SER A 272 4.28 9.62 0.59
C SER A 272 2.82 9.67 0.16
N PRO A 273 2.30 10.84 -0.23
CA PRO A 273 1.01 10.94 -0.89
C PRO A 273 0.92 10.08 -2.15
N SER A 274 -0.29 9.73 -2.57
CA SER A 274 -0.51 9.05 -3.85
C SER A 274 0.01 9.90 -5.01
N ALA A 275 0.63 9.25 -5.99
CA ALA A 275 1.31 9.92 -7.09
C ALA A 275 0.40 10.92 -7.82
N GLY A 276 0.81 12.20 -7.85
CA GLY A 276 0.08 13.29 -8.51
C GLY A 276 -1.12 13.85 -7.74
N LYS A 277 -1.35 13.39 -6.51
CA LYS A 277 -2.47 13.88 -5.67
C LYS A 277 -2.05 14.96 -4.66
N ASP A 278 -0.76 15.22 -4.48
CA ASP A 278 -0.17 16.27 -3.63
C ASP A 278 -0.08 17.61 -4.37
N VAL A 279 -1.23 18.16 -4.74
CA VAL A 279 -1.34 19.35 -5.61
C VAL A 279 -1.00 20.68 -4.94
N ASN A 280 -0.96 20.73 -3.59
CA ASN A 280 -0.65 21.94 -2.82
C ASN A 280 0.85 22.11 -2.54
N GLY A 281 1.69 21.31 -3.19
CA GLY A 281 3.15 21.44 -3.17
C GLY A 281 3.85 20.78 -1.98
N PRO A 282 5.20 20.85 -1.94
CA PRO A 282 6.01 20.04 -1.04
C PRO A 282 5.84 20.37 0.44
N THR A 283 5.52 21.64 0.76
CA THR A 283 5.27 22.06 2.15
C THR A 283 3.99 21.46 2.69
N ALA A 284 2.92 21.44 1.88
CA ALA A 284 1.66 20.81 2.25
C ALA A 284 1.84 19.28 2.44
N ALA A 285 2.54 18.63 1.50
CA ALA A 285 2.86 17.20 1.62
C ALA A 285 3.65 16.90 2.90
N ALA A 286 4.68 17.68 3.22
CA ALA A 286 5.46 17.53 4.45
C ALA A 286 4.59 17.74 5.71
N THR A 287 3.68 18.71 5.69
CA THR A 287 2.74 18.95 6.79
C THR A 287 1.81 17.75 7.00
N SER A 288 1.20 17.22 5.94
CA SER A 288 0.34 16.04 6.02
C SER A 288 1.09 14.84 6.57
N VAL A 289 2.29 14.56 6.06
CA VAL A 289 3.11 13.43 6.50
C VAL A 289 3.54 13.60 7.97
N SER A 290 3.87 14.81 8.42
CA SER A 290 4.24 15.06 9.83
C SER A 290 3.11 14.81 10.83
N ARG A 291 1.83 14.79 10.37
CA ARG A 291 0.65 14.48 11.20
C ARG A 291 0.46 13.00 11.48
N LEU A 292 1.14 12.13 10.72
CA LEU A 292 1.21 10.72 11.07
C LEU A 292 1.99 10.55 12.38
N ASP A 293 1.64 9.54 13.16
CA ASP A 293 2.34 9.24 14.39
C ASP A 293 3.63 8.45 14.11
N HIS A 294 4.73 9.18 13.83
CA HIS A 294 6.03 8.58 13.54
C HIS A 294 6.65 7.87 14.76
N PHE A 295 6.22 8.18 15.98
CA PHE A 295 6.74 7.54 17.17
C PHE A 295 6.34 6.05 17.24
N ILE A 296 5.08 5.73 16.88
CA ILE A 296 4.61 4.34 16.87
C ILE A 296 5.19 3.53 15.71
N VAL A 297 5.71 4.20 14.67
CA VAL A 297 6.34 3.57 13.48
C VAL A 297 7.84 3.44 13.70
N SER A 298 8.22 2.78 14.79
CA SER A 298 9.60 2.73 15.26
C SER A 298 10.57 1.93 14.37
N ASN A 299 10.05 1.11 13.43
CA ASN A 299 10.88 0.49 12.39
C ASN A 299 11.19 1.43 11.21
N GLY A 300 10.61 2.63 11.19
CA GLY A 300 10.92 3.69 10.24
C GLY A 300 9.81 4.01 9.25
N THR A 301 9.94 5.17 8.63
CA THR A 301 9.06 5.64 7.54
C THR A 301 9.90 6.01 6.33
N LEU A 302 9.25 6.12 5.18
CA LEU A 302 9.88 6.60 3.96
C LEU A 302 8.98 7.65 3.32
N PHE A 303 9.53 8.87 3.20
CA PHE A 303 8.88 10.00 2.56
C PHE A 303 9.74 10.51 1.40
N ASN A 304 9.26 10.33 0.18
CA ASN A 304 9.91 10.78 -1.04
C ASN A 304 9.37 12.14 -1.49
N GLN A 305 10.28 13.05 -1.83
CA GLN A 305 9.94 14.30 -2.50
C GLN A 305 10.80 14.52 -3.74
N LYS A 306 10.21 15.11 -4.77
CA LYS A 306 10.90 15.48 -6.01
C LYS A 306 10.93 16.99 -6.13
N PHE A 307 12.11 17.52 -6.42
CA PHE A 307 12.31 18.95 -6.69
C PHE A 307 12.89 19.14 -8.09
N HIS A 308 12.35 20.13 -8.79
CA HIS A 308 13.01 20.63 -9.97
C HIS A 308 14.29 21.38 -9.55
N PRO A 309 15.45 21.20 -10.22
CA PRO A 309 16.70 21.83 -9.83
C PRO A 309 16.59 23.35 -9.66
N SER A 310 15.77 24.03 -10.46
CA SER A 310 15.55 25.48 -10.36
C SER A 310 14.88 25.92 -9.06
N ALA A 311 14.10 25.06 -8.42
CA ALA A 311 13.45 25.38 -7.14
C ALA A 311 14.46 25.51 -5.98
N LEU A 312 15.62 24.87 -6.11
CA LEU A 312 16.70 24.91 -5.12
C LEU A 312 17.85 25.80 -5.54
N ALA A 313 17.69 26.55 -6.64
CA ALA A 313 18.73 27.42 -7.18
C ALA A 313 18.93 28.68 -6.33
N GLY A 314 20.20 29.06 -6.18
CA GLY A 314 20.58 30.25 -5.45
C GLY A 314 20.38 30.15 -3.94
N ARG A 315 20.69 31.26 -3.23
CA ARG A 315 20.61 31.31 -1.77
C ARG A 315 19.16 31.16 -1.25
N GLU A 316 18.24 31.84 -1.88
CA GLU A 316 16.82 31.85 -1.48
C GLU A 316 16.20 30.44 -1.59
N GLY A 317 16.47 29.70 -2.69
CA GLY A 317 16.00 28.32 -2.86
C GLY A 317 16.54 27.40 -1.77
N LEU A 318 17.83 27.52 -1.45
CA LEU A 318 18.44 26.72 -0.39
C LEU A 318 17.92 27.09 1.01
N GLU A 319 17.67 28.37 1.30
CA GLU A 319 17.10 28.80 2.58
C GLU A 319 15.67 28.24 2.76
N LYS A 320 14.85 28.26 1.72
CA LYS A 320 13.51 27.64 1.74
C LYS A 320 13.57 26.12 1.94
N PHE A 321 14.52 25.46 1.29
CA PHE A 321 14.74 24.02 1.44
C PHE A 321 15.18 23.63 2.87
N VAL A 322 16.09 24.39 3.46
CA VAL A 322 16.51 24.22 4.86
C VAL A 322 15.31 24.45 5.80
N ALA A 323 14.50 25.47 5.57
CA ALA A 323 13.31 25.73 6.36
C ALA A 323 12.30 24.58 6.29
N LEU A 324 12.04 24.02 5.08
CA LEU A 324 11.18 22.87 4.89
C LEU A 324 11.64 21.67 5.72
N ILE A 325 12.93 21.31 5.61
CA ILE A 325 13.50 20.17 6.33
C ILE A 325 13.40 20.37 7.84
N ARG A 326 13.81 21.52 8.34
CA ARG A 326 13.78 21.82 9.78
C ARG A 326 12.35 21.77 10.32
N THR A 327 11.41 22.43 9.66
CA THR A 327 10.01 22.47 10.08
C THR A 327 9.42 21.06 10.11
N TYR A 328 9.70 20.21 9.12
CA TYR A 328 9.22 18.85 9.10
C TYR A 328 9.71 18.03 10.30
N PHE A 329 11.01 18.10 10.63
CA PHE A 329 11.55 17.39 11.79
C PHE A 329 11.13 18.01 13.13
N ASP A 330 10.95 19.34 13.21
CA ASP A 330 10.37 20.00 14.39
C ASP A 330 8.93 19.53 14.65
N GLN A 331 8.17 19.24 13.58
CA GLN A 331 6.83 18.64 13.62
C GLN A 331 6.85 17.12 13.85
N LYS A 332 8.01 16.53 14.19
CA LYS A 332 8.18 15.10 14.51
C LYS A 332 8.12 14.16 13.32
N GLY A 333 8.30 14.65 12.10
CA GLY A 333 8.58 13.78 10.96
C GLY A 333 9.86 12.96 11.19
N MET A 334 9.94 11.75 10.64
CA MET A 334 11.03 10.82 10.92
C MET A 334 12.06 10.77 9.79
N HIS A 335 11.62 10.84 8.54
CA HIS A 335 12.47 10.59 7.38
C HIS A 335 12.04 11.44 6.19
N MET A 336 13.00 12.00 5.46
CA MET A 336 12.81 12.61 4.14
C MET A 336 13.93 12.17 3.21
N GLN A 337 13.58 11.91 1.95
CA GLN A 337 14.58 11.77 0.88
C GLN A 337 14.16 12.53 -0.37
N PHE A 338 15.13 12.94 -1.16
CA PHE A 338 14.91 13.86 -2.25
C PHE A 338 15.47 13.33 -3.57
N ASN A 339 14.71 13.55 -4.64
CA ASN A 339 15.21 13.54 -6.00
C ASN A 339 15.21 14.97 -6.54
N VAL A 340 16.38 15.46 -6.94
CA VAL A 340 16.54 16.78 -7.54
C VAL A 340 16.90 16.57 -9.00
N VAL A 341 15.89 16.36 -9.81
CA VAL A 341 16.04 16.05 -11.24
C VAL A 341 14.79 16.52 -11.98
N ASP A 342 14.98 17.07 -13.17
CA ASP A 342 13.87 17.47 -14.03
C ASP A 342 13.37 16.31 -14.90
N ARG A 343 12.12 16.44 -15.37
CA ARG A 343 11.46 15.41 -16.18
C ARG A 343 12.16 15.16 -17.52
N ALA A 344 12.70 16.22 -18.14
CA ALA A 344 13.35 16.11 -19.44
C ALA A 344 14.62 15.26 -19.33
N THR A 345 15.41 15.48 -18.28
CA THR A 345 16.58 14.67 -17.94
C THR A 345 16.22 13.19 -17.76
N LEU A 346 15.14 12.88 -17.03
CA LEU A 346 14.71 11.50 -16.83
C LEU A 346 14.25 10.83 -18.14
N ILE A 347 13.51 11.54 -18.99
CA ILE A 347 13.07 11.02 -20.27
C ILE A 347 14.26 10.80 -21.23
N ASP A 348 15.24 11.71 -21.24
CA ASP A 348 16.44 11.54 -22.05
C ASP A 348 17.31 10.40 -21.52
N ALA A 349 17.42 10.23 -20.22
CA ALA A 349 18.14 9.11 -19.60
C ALA A 349 17.50 7.73 -19.93
N GLN A 350 16.19 7.64 -20.06
CA GLN A 350 15.53 6.43 -20.53
C GLN A 350 15.87 6.08 -21.96
N LYS A 351 16.07 7.09 -22.83
CA LYS A 351 16.41 6.90 -24.26
C LYS A 351 17.90 6.69 -24.49
N HIS A 352 18.73 7.29 -23.65
CA HIS A 352 20.17 7.34 -23.79
C HIS A 352 20.88 7.03 -22.45
N PRO A 353 20.68 5.81 -21.87
CA PRO A 353 21.22 5.49 -20.54
C PRO A 353 22.73 5.61 -20.46
N GLU A 354 23.44 5.42 -21.56
CA GLU A 354 24.90 5.56 -21.63
C GLU A 354 25.43 6.97 -21.33
N LYS A 355 24.62 8.02 -21.59
CA LYS A 355 24.97 9.41 -21.28
C LYS A 355 24.81 9.73 -19.79
N TYR A 356 24.02 8.94 -19.07
CA TYR A 356 23.58 9.21 -17.70
C TYR A 356 24.06 8.16 -16.71
N SER A 357 25.17 7.48 -17.01
CA SER A 357 25.75 6.46 -16.12
C SER A 357 26.11 6.96 -14.72
N HIS A 358 26.20 8.29 -14.54
CA HIS A 358 26.45 8.96 -13.25
C HIS A 358 25.17 9.46 -12.56
N LEU A 359 24.03 9.42 -13.24
CA LEU A 359 22.77 9.88 -12.66
C LEU A 359 22.26 8.86 -11.66
N VAL A 360 22.18 9.27 -10.40
CA VAL A 360 21.60 8.46 -9.32
C VAL A 360 20.24 9.01 -8.97
N VAL A 361 19.22 8.17 -9.02
CA VAL A 361 17.87 8.49 -8.55
C VAL A 361 17.52 7.64 -7.35
N ARG A 362 16.84 8.24 -6.38
CA ARG A 362 16.30 7.52 -5.24
C ARG A 362 14.97 6.90 -5.65
N VAL A 363 14.87 5.60 -5.50
CA VAL A 363 13.66 4.83 -5.79
C VAL A 363 13.23 4.14 -4.50
N ALA A 364 12.13 4.59 -3.94
CA ALA A 364 11.64 4.11 -2.65
C ALA A 364 12.75 4.04 -1.59
N GLY A 365 13.23 2.90 -1.20
CA GLY A 365 14.26 2.77 -0.16
C GLY A 365 15.72 2.66 -0.64
N TYR A 366 15.99 2.71 -1.95
CA TYR A 366 17.35 2.53 -2.49
C TYR A 366 17.68 3.52 -3.60
N SER A 367 18.96 3.54 -4.00
CA SER A 367 19.45 4.34 -5.13
C SER A 367 19.63 3.46 -6.35
N ALA A 368 19.16 3.94 -7.50
CA ALA A 368 19.36 3.31 -8.81
C ALA A 368 20.15 4.26 -9.75
N LEU A 369 21.00 3.68 -10.55
CA LEU A 369 21.69 4.37 -11.65
C LEU A 369 20.77 4.41 -12.88
#